data_c9e21b210542d883ed08a328f501086c
#
_entry.id   c9e21b210542d883ed08a328f501086c
#
_cell.length_a   1.000
_cell.length_b   1.000
_cell.length_c   1.000
_cell.angle_alpha   90.00
_cell.angle_beta   90.00
_cell.angle_gamma   90.00
#
_symmetry.space_group_name_H-M   'P 1'
#
loop_
_entity.id
_entity.type
_entity.pdbx_description
1 polymer ?
#
loop_
_entity_poly.entity_id
_entity_poly.type
_entity_poly.pdbx_seq_one_letter_code
_entity_poly.pdbx_strand_id
1 'polypeptide(L)' 'KAANSGHAEAQYKLGNKYIKGYGVEQDLTAGAGWLFRAEMNGHAEAIEQLRKLRIPSYSV' A
#
# COMPACT_ATOMS: atom_id res chain seq x y z
N LYS A 1 7.60 16.26 0.77
CA LYS A 1 8.93 16.54 1.20
C LYS A 1 9.80 15.35 1.19
N ALA A 2 11.06 15.60 1.05
CA ALA A 2 12.02 14.52 0.96
C ALA A 2 12.00 13.69 2.22
N ALA A 3 11.80 14.29 3.34
CA ALA A 3 11.82 13.57 4.59
C ALA A 3 10.73 12.52 4.65
N ASN A 4 9.63 12.80 4.05
CA ASN A 4 8.52 11.86 4.09
C ASN A 4 8.63 10.79 3.03
N SER A 5 9.41 11.03 2.01
CA SER A 5 9.51 10.09 0.92
C SER A 5 10.02 8.74 1.37
N GLY A 6 11.07 8.73 2.18
CA GLY A 6 11.60 7.46 2.65
C GLY A 6 10.63 6.72 3.54
N HIS A 7 9.89 7.47 4.33
CA HIS A 7 8.92 6.88 5.23
C HIS A 7 7.79 6.26 4.42
N ALA A 8 7.30 6.97 3.43
CA ALA A 8 6.24 6.48 2.60
C ALA A 8 6.66 5.25 1.82
N GLU A 9 7.90 5.23 1.37
CA GLU A 9 8.43 4.08 0.66
C GLU A 9 8.43 2.85 1.55
N ALA A 10 8.87 3.01 2.79
CA ALA A 10 8.89 1.90 3.73
C ALA A 10 7.48 1.38 3.99
N GLN A 11 6.53 2.28 4.12
CA GLN A 11 5.14 1.88 4.35
C GLN A 11 4.59 1.16 3.13
N TYR A 12 4.94 1.63 1.95
CA TYR A 12 4.50 1.00 0.73
C TYR A 12 5.04 -0.44 0.63
N LYS A 13 6.32 -0.61 0.92
CA LYS A 13 6.92 -1.93 0.87
C LYS A 13 6.29 -2.86 1.90
N LEU A 14 6.05 -2.35 3.07
CA LEU A 14 5.45 -3.16 4.12
C LEU A 14 4.04 -3.58 3.73
N GLY A 15 3.29 -2.66 3.15
CA GLY A 15 1.96 -3.00 2.68
C GLY A 15 1.97 -4.13 1.66
N ASN A 16 2.92 -4.07 0.74
CA ASN A 16 3.04 -5.13 -0.25
C ASN A 16 3.45 -6.46 0.36
N LYS A 17 4.26 -6.44 1.41
CA LYS A 17 4.62 -7.67 2.09
C LYS A 17 3.38 -8.36 2.64
N TYR A 18 2.49 -7.60 3.23
CA TYR A 18 1.27 -8.19 3.77
C TYR A 18 0.34 -8.67 2.67
N ILE A 19 0.26 -7.91 1.59
CA ILE A 19 -0.62 -8.28 0.50
C ILE A 19 -0.17 -9.57 -0.15
N LYS A 20 1.12 -9.75 -0.30
CA LYS A 20 1.66 -10.91 -0.96
C LYS A 20 2.06 -12.02 0.00
N GLY A 21 2.15 -11.72 1.27
CA GLY A 21 2.58 -12.69 2.25
C GLY A 21 4.06 -12.99 2.19
N TYR A 22 4.87 -11.98 1.92
CA TYR A 22 6.32 -12.15 1.83
C TYR A 22 6.93 -12.02 3.21
N GLY A 23 7.29 -13.14 3.80
CA GLY A 23 7.92 -13.11 5.11
C GLY A 23 6.97 -12.82 6.26
N VAL A 24 5.69 -12.64 5.98
CA VAL A 24 4.67 -12.44 6.98
C VAL A 24 3.42 -13.14 6.50
N GLU A 25 2.50 -13.37 7.38
CA GLU A 25 1.24 -13.97 7.01
C GLU A 25 0.46 -13.00 6.13
N GLN A 26 -0.06 -13.49 5.04
CA GLN A 26 -0.80 -12.64 4.11
C GLN A 26 -1.99 -12.01 4.81
N ASP A 27 -2.15 -10.73 4.64
CA ASP A 27 -3.24 -10.01 5.29
C ASP A 27 -3.57 -8.78 4.44
N LEU A 28 -4.60 -8.89 3.65
CA LEU A 28 -4.96 -7.82 2.74
C LEU A 28 -5.39 -6.56 3.48
N THR A 29 -6.05 -6.74 4.60
CA THR A 29 -6.49 -5.60 5.39
C THR A 29 -5.31 -4.82 5.95
N ALA A 30 -4.35 -5.53 6.50
CA ALA A 30 -3.16 -4.88 7.03
C ALA A 30 -2.37 -4.21 5.91
N GLY A 31 -2.27 -4.91 4.78
CA GLY A 31 -1.55 -4.36 3.65
C GLY A 31 -2.19 -3.08 3.14
N ALA A 32 -3.50 -3.09 3.02
CA ALA A 32 -4.20 -1.90 2.55
C ALA A 32 -4.02 -0.75 3.53
N GLY A 33 -4.01 -1.04 4.82
CA GLY A 33 -3.78 -0.01 5.82
C GLY A 33 -2.41 0.66 5.68
N TRP A 34 -1.39 -0.15 5.42
CA TRP A 34 -0.06 0.41 5.22
C TRP A 34 0.02 1.20 3.92
N LEU A 35 -0.63 0.72 2.88
CA LEU A 35 -0.66 1.46 1.62
C LEU A 35 -1.39 2.79 1.80
N PHE A 36 -2.43 2.79 2.59
CA PHE A 36 -3.17 4.01 2.85
C PHE A 36 -2.28 5.03 3.53
N ARG A 37 -1.48 4.59 4.49
CA ARG A 37 -0.53 5.48 5.16
C ARG A 37 0.48 6.03 4.17
N ALA A 38 0.97 5.18 3.28
CA ALA A 38 1.92 5.62 2.27
C ALA A 38 1.27 6.65 1.35
N GLU A 39 0.02 6.43 1.02
CA GLU A 39 -0.71 7.37 0.18
C GLU A 39 -0.80 8.74 0.87
N MET A 40 -1.09 8.73 2.15
CA MET A 40 -1.18 9.97 2.90
C MET A 40 0.14 10.71 2.93
N ASN A 41 1.22 9.99 2.77
CA ASN A 41 2.54 10.60 2.70
C ASN A 41 2.96 10.90 1.26
N GLY A 42 2.05 10.77 0.32
CA GLY A 42 2.31 11.18 -1.04
C GLY A 42 2.99 10.16 -1.93
N HIS A 43 2.92 8.89 -1.58
CA HIS A 43 3.57 7.85 -2.38
C HIS A 43 2.67 7.49 -3.56
N ALA A 44 3.08 7.83 -4.75
CA ALA A 44 2.25 7.65 -5.93
C ALA A 44 1.93 6.19 -6.22
N GLU A 45 2.90 5.33 -6.06
CA GLU A 45 2.68 3.91 -6.32
C GLU A 45 1.70 3.30 -5.34
N ALA A 46 1.71 3.79 -4.11
CA ALA A 46 0.77 3.29 -3.13
C ALA A 46 -0.65 3.68 -3.50
N ILE A 47 -0.81 4.86 -4.07
CA ILE A 47 -2.12 5.32 -4.52
C ILE A 47 -2.63 4.40 -5.62
N GLU A 48 -1.77 4.09 -6.57
CA GLU A 48 -2.13 3.20 -7.65
C GLU A 48 -2.51 1.82 -7.14
N GLN A 49 -1.72 1.32 -6.21
CA GLN A 49 -1.95 0.01 -5.66
C GLN A 49 -3.29 -0.04 -4.93
N LEU A 50 -3.58 0.98 -4.16
CA LEU A 50 -4.83 1.04 -3.44
C LEU A 50 -6.02 1.11 -4.38
N ARG A 51 -5.87 1.84 -5.46
CA ARG A 51 -6.94 1.92 -6.43
C ARG A 51 -7.26 0.55 -7.00
N LYS A 52 -6.25 -0.22 -7.29
CA LYS A 52 -6.46 -1.55 -7.82
C LYS A 52 -7.13 -2.45 -6.81
N LEU A 53 -6.81 -2.28 -5.55
CA LEU A 53 -7.42 -3.09 -4.52
C LEU A 53 -8.84 -2.68 -4.22
N ARG A 54 -9.09 -1.38 -4.27
CA ARG A 54 -10.39 -0.84 -3.87
C ARG A 54 -11.42 -0.88 -4.96
N ILE A 55 -11.00 -1.04 -6.18
CA ILE A 55 -11.92 -1.06 -7.28
C ILE A 55 -12.03 -2.47 -7.82
N PRO A 56 -12.92 -3.23 -7.30
CA PRO A 56 -13.04 -4.60 -7.76
C PRO A 56 -13.60 -4.64 -9.15
N SER A 57 -13.62 -5.78 -9.69
CA SER A 57 -13.98 -5.97 -11.05
C SER A 57 -15.39 -5.54 -11.37
N TYR A 58 -16.17 -5.30 -10.39
CA TYR A 58 -17.52 -4.93 -10.72
C TYR A 58 -17.61 -3.60 -11.42
N SER A 59 -16.55 -2.95 -11.55
CA SER A 59 -16.56 -1.68 -12.21
C SER A 59 -17.04 -1.75 -13.62
N VAL A 60 -17.35 -2.83 -14.11
CA VAL A 60 -17.84 -2.92 -15.46
C VAL A 60 -19.07 -2.11 -15.71
#